data_bca5d0decbb967ecf1728a3e4cf0c4a0
#
_entry.id   bca5d0decbb967ecf1728a3e4cf0c4a0
#
_cell.length_a   1.000
_cell.length_b   1.000
_cell.length_c   1.000
_cell.angle_alpha   90.00
_cell.angle_beta   90.00
_cell.angle_gamma   90.00
#
_symmetry.space_group_name_H-M   'P 1'
#
loop_
_entity.id
_entity.type
_entity.pdbx_description
1 polymer ?
#
loop_
_entity_poly.entity_id
_entity_poly.type
_entity_poly.pdbx_seq_one_letter_code
_entity_poly.pdbx_strand_id
1 'polypeptide(L)'
;MHGSTIKIRLMKVDDYEAVVGIDQKVLNASRPAYYDLKFEKLFKSKEYLPTSLVAEQEDGTLVGFVMGELYMGEYGISQDGATLDTIGVDPDYRHKGIGEKLINEFINHLRNLGVKKINTLVDRNDSQLMHFFSSNQFSPSKTIINLERSL
;
A
#
# COMPACT_ATOMS: atom_id res chain seq x y z
N MET A 1 14.67 7.44 -25.77
CA MET A 1 14.34 7.72 -24.96
C MET A 1 14.33 7.10 -23.88
N HIS A 2 14.50 7.39 -23.14
CA HIS A 2 14.66 6.69 -21.96
C HIS A 2 13.55 6.96 -21.03
N GLY A 3 12.79 5.99 -20.66
CA GLY A 3 11.90 6.12 -19.54
C GLY A 3 12.73 6.50 -18.32
N SER A 4 12.21 7.38 -17.48
CA SER A 4 12.87 7.64 -16.22
C SER A 4 12.91 6.36 -15.41
N THR A 5 14.05 6.09 -14.80
CA THR A 5 14.21 4.96 -13.92
C THR A 5 13.42 5.21 -12.63
N ILE A 6 12.56 4.28 -12.29
CA ILE A 6 11.77 4.32 -11.05
C ILE A 6 12.44 3.42 -10.03
N LYS A 7 12.75 3.99 -8.88
CA LYS A 7 13.34 3.26 -7.76
C LYS A 7 12.29 3.04 -6.69
N ILE A 8 12.16 1.82 -6.20
CA ILE A 8 11.30 1.51 -5.06
C ILE A 8 12.20 1.46 -3.82
N ARG A 9 11.81 2.19 -2.79
CA ARG A 9 12.54 2.24 -1.53
C ARG A 9 11.59 2.29 -0.36
N LEU A 10 12.11 2.07 0.84
CA LEU A 10 11.32 2.18 2.06
C LEU A 10 10.82 3.62 2.24
N MET A 11 9.59 3.73 2.70
CA MET A 11 8.97 5.02 3.03
C MET A 11 9.63 5.61 4.27
N LYS A 12 9.81 6.93 4.28
CA LYS A 12 10.35 7.68 5.40
C LYS A 12 9.32 8.68 5.89
N VAL A 13 9.50 9.16 7.11
CA VAL A 13 8.59 10.17 7.67
C VAL A 13 8.56 11.43 6.80
N ASP A 14 9.67 11.79 6.16
CA ASP A 14 9.75 12.94 5.27
C ASP A 14 8.94 12.80 3.99
N ASP A 15 8.46 11.60 3.68
CA ASP A 15 7.63 11.36 2.50
C ASP A 15 6.16 11.72 2.70
N TYR A 16 5.77 12.12 3.90
CA TYR A 16 4.39 12.40 4.27
C TYR A 16 3.67 13.32 3.28
N GLU A 17 4.23 14.48 3.00
CA GLU A 17 3.55 15.46 2.15
C GLU A 17 3.40 14.96 0.71
N ALA A 18 4.40 14.26 0.19
CA ALA A 18 4.34 13.70 -1.15
C ALA A 18 3.27 12.61 -1.23
N VAL A 19 3.18 11.75 -0.22
CA VAL A 19 2.16 10.69 -0.16
C VAL A 19 0.76 11.29 -0.09
N VAL A 20 0.55 12.27 0.77
CA VAL A 20 -0.75 12.97 0.88
C VAL A 20 -1.11 13.62 -0.46
N GLY A 21 -0.14 14.23 -1.12
CA GLY A 21 -0.35 14.86 -2.43
C GLY A 21 -0.78 13.88 -3.51
N ILE A 22 -0.16 12.70 -3.56
CA ILE A 22 -0.53 11.65 -4.51
C ILE A 22 -1.95 11.15 -4.22
N ASP A 23 -2.24 10.87 -2.95
CA ASP A 23 -3.56 10.39 -2.55
C ASP A 23 -4.65 11.41 -2.91
N GLN A 24 -4.39 12.69 -2.72
CA GLN A 24 -5.33 13.74 -3.08
C GLN A 24 -5.63 13.74 -4.58
N LYS A 25 -4.63 13.54 -5.41
CA LYS A 25 -4.82 13.44 -6.85
C LYS A 25 -5.61 12.19 -7.24
N VAL A 26 -5.33 11.06 -6.59
CA VAL A 26 -6.01 9.80 -6.88
C VAL A 26 -7.48 9.86 -6.52
N LEU A 27 -7.80 10.36 -5.33
CA LEU A 27 -9.18 10.39 -4.81
C LEU A 27 -9.94 11.67 -5.18
N ASN A 28 -9.24 12.67 -5.70
CA ASN A 28 -9.80 14.00 -5.92
C ASN A 28 -10.39 14.57 -4.62
N ALA A 29 -9.80 14.22 -3.49
CA ALA A 29 -10.21 14.64 -2.15
C ALA A 29 -9.00 14.55 -1.23
N SER A 30 -8.96 15.39 -0.20
CA SER A 30 -7.85 15.38 0.75
C SER A 30 -8.25 14.68 2.04
N ARG A 31 -7.38 13.80 2.55
CA ARG A 31 -7.59 13.13 3.83
C ARG A 31 -6.31 13.09 4.66
N PRO A 32 -5.74 14.27 5.00
CA PRO A 32 -4.48 14.29 5.74
C PRO A 32 -4.58 13.65 7.12
N ALA A 33 -5.74 13.73 7.78
CA ALA A 33 -5.92 13.11 9.10
C ALA A 33 -5.69 11.60 9.07
N TYR A 34 -6.09 10.94 7.99
CA TYR A 34 -5.84 9.50 7.82
C TYR A 34 -4.33 9.23 7.81
N TYR A 35 -3.58 10.03 7.05
CA TYR A 35 -2.14 9.84 6.94
C TYR A 35 -1.40 10.30 8.19
N ASP A 36 -1.92 11.27 8.92
CA ASP A 36 -1.37 11.65 10.22
C ASP A 36 -1.35 10.44 11.15
N LEU A 37 -2.47 9.73 11.25
CA LEU A 37 -2.57 8.53 12.08
C LEU A 37 -1.70 7.40 11.56
N LYS A 38 -1.68 7.18 10.24
CA LYS A 38 -0.88 6.12 9.65
C LYS A 38 0.61 6.36 9.87
N PHE A 39 1.09 7.56 9.63
CA PHE A 39 2.49 7.88 9.82
C PHE A 39 2.90 7.82 11.29
N GLU A 40 2.02 8.28 12.19
CA GLU A 40 2.29 8.15 13.61
C GLU A 40 2.44 6.69 14.02
N LYS A 41 1.51 5.84 13.58
CA LYS A 41 1.55 4.42 13.91
C LYS A 41 2.78 3.73 13.33
N LEU A 42 3.14 4.04 12.09
CA LEU A 42 4.24 3.38 11.40
C LEU A 42 5.61 3.86 11.86
N PHE A 43 5.76 5.12 12.24
CA PHE A 43 7.08 5.70 12.49
C PHE A 43 7.37 6.04 13.95
N LYS A 44 6.37 5.98 14.83
CA LYS A 44 6.57 6.28 16.25
C LYS A 44 6.41 5.07 17.16
N SER A 45 5.92 3.96 16.64
CA SER A 45 5.78 2.73 17.41
C SER A 45 7.17 2.12 17.66
N LYS A 46 7.40 1.63 18.88
CA LYS A 46 8.65 0.94 19.22
C LYS A 46 8.79 -0.41 18.54
N GLU A 47 7.68 -0.96 18.09
CA GLU A 47 7.63 -2.26 17.42
C GLU A 47 7.59 -2.12 15.91
N TYR A 48 7.90 -0.94 15.41
CA TYR A 48 7.82 -0.66 13.99
C TYR A 48 8.77 -1.53 13.17
N LEU A 49 8.21 -2.25 12.23
CA LEU A 49 8.96 -2.92 11.18
C LEU A 49 8.59 -2.24 9.86
N PRO A 50 9.58 -1.76 9.11
CA PRO A 50 9.28 -1.00 7.89
C PRO A 50 8.62 -1.89 6.84
N THR A 51 7.38 -1.57 6.50
CA THR A 51 6.59 -2.33 5.53
C THR A 51 6.12 -1.50 4.35
N SER A 52 6.18 -0.16 4.47
CA SER A 52 5.66 0.73 3.44
C SER A 52 6.76 1.19 2.49
N LEU A 53 6.41 1.33 1.21
CA LEU A 53 7.36 1.64 0.15
C LEU A 53 6.88 2.83 -0.68
N VAL A 54 7.83 3.52 -1.31
CA VAL A 54 7.55 4.60 -2.25
C VAL A 54 8.25 4.33 -3.57
N ALA A 55 7.68 4.87 -4.65
CA ALA A 55 8.26 4.86 -5.98
C ALA A 55 8.81 6.25 -6.27
N GLU A 56 10.09 6.34 -6.55
CA GLU A 56 10.82 7.60 -6.68
C GLU A 56 11.50 7.68 -8.04
N GLN A 57 11.39 8.84 -8.69
CA GLN A 57 12.13 9.12 -9.92
C GLN A 57 13.58 9.51 -9.58
N GLU A 58 14.43 9.53 -10.61
CA GLU A 58 15.84 9.91 -10.43
C GLU A 58 16.00 11.30 -9.82
N ASP A 59 15.07 12.21 -10.11
CA ASP A 59 15.12 13.57 -9.56
C ASP A 59 14.59 13.69 -8.13
N GLY A 60 14.19 12.57 -7.52
CA GLY A 60 13.64 12.55 -6.17
C GLY A 60 12.13 12.73 -6.06
N THR A 61 11.44 12.95 -7.18
CA THR A 61 9.99 13.11 -7.17
C THR A 61 9.33 11.78 -6.90
N LEU A 62 8.41 11.72 -5.92
CA LEU A 62 7.63 10.52 -5.65
C LEU A 62 6.44 10.45 -6.59
N VAL A 63 6.23 9.27 -7.17
CA VAL A 63 5.15 9.04 -8.14
C VAL A 63 4.20 7.93 -7.70
N GLY A 64 4.49 7.27 -6.60
CA GLY A 64 3.61 6.23 -6.07
C GLY A 64 4.02 5.79 -4.69
N PHE A 65 3.14 5.05 -4.03
CA PHE A 65 3.41 4.51 -2.71
C PHE A 65 2.52 3.29 -2.45
N VAL A 66 2.94 2.46 -1.50
CA VAL A 66 2.12 1.39 -0.94
C VAL A 66 2.37 1.36 0.56
N MET A 67 1.31 1.32 1.34
CA MET A 67 1.38 1.26 2.80
C MET A 67 0.76 -0.02 3.31
N GLY A 68 1.43 -0.63 4.27
CA GLY A 68 0.94 -1.85 4.88
C GLY A 68 1.46 -2.02 6.29
N GLU A 69 0.93 -3.02 6.96
CA GLU A 69 1.28 -3.33 8.33
C GLU A 69 1.40 -4.84 8.49
N LEU A 70 2.32 -5.27 9.35
CA LEU A 70 2.35 -6.66 9.77
C LEU A 70 1.15 -6.93 10.67
N TYR A 71 0.49 -8.05 10.42
CA TYR A 71 -0.64 -8.46 11.23
C TYR A 71 -0.13 -9.29 12.40
N MET A 72 -0.40 -8.82 13.60
CA MET A 72 0.10 -9.47 14.82
C MET A 72 -0.75 -10.64 15.27
N GLY A 73 -1.84 -10.90 14.56
CA GLY A 73 -2.69 -12.06 14.83
C GLY A 73 -3.55 -11.91 16.06
N GLU A 74 -4.86 -11.89 15.88
CA GLU A 74 -5.85 -11.91 16.95
C GLU A 74 -6.99 -12.80 16.52
N TYR A 75 -7.73 -13.31 17.47
CA TYR A 75 -8.95 -14.11 17.20
C TYR A 75 -8.69 -15.30 16.28
N GLY A 76 -7.52 -15.93 16.39
CA GLY A 76 -7.20 -17.12 15.61
C GLY A 76 -6.72 -16.86 14.19
N ILE A 77 -6.56 -15.62 13.78
CA ILE A 77 -6.00 -15.29 12.47
C ILE A 77 -4.48 -15.46 12.51
N SER A 78 -3.91 -15.92 11.39
CA SER A 78 -2.49 -16.20 11.31
C SER A 78 -1.63 -14.99 11.66
N GLN A 79 -0.58 -15.22 12.45
CA GLN A 79 0.41 -14.20 12.79
C GLN A 79 1.40 -13.95 11.65
N ASP A 80 1.37 -14.78 10.59
CA ASP A 80 2.27 -14.66 9.45
C ASP A 80 1.67 -13.77 8.35
N GLY A 81 0.67 -12.99 8.68
CA GLY A 81 -0.03 -12.16 7.72
C GLY A 81 0.39 -10.70 7.76
N ALA A 82 0.09 -10.01 6.67
CA ALA A 82 0.22 -8.57 6.58
C ALA A 82 -1.01 -8.00 5.90
N THR A 83 -1.25 -6.71 6.12
CA THR A 83 -2.33 -5.98 5.48
C THR A 83 -1.76 -4.95 4.54
N LEU A 84 -2.29 -4.87 3.32
CA LEU A 84 -2.04 -3.75 2.43
C LEU A 84 -3.15 -2.74 2.72
N ASP A 85 -2.77 -1.58 3.24
CA ASP A 85 -3.74 -0.57 3.69
C ASP A 85 -4.13 0.39 2.58
N THR A 86 -3.17 0.81 1.78
CA THR A 86 -3.43 1.75 0.70
C THR A 86 -2.31 1.69 -0.33
N ILE A 87 -2.66 1.92 -1.59
CA ILE A 87 -1.70 2.03 -2.67
C ILE A 87 -2.17 3.16 -3.58
N GLY A 88 -1.24 3.96 -4.06
CA GLY A 88 -1.56 5.05 -4.97
C GLY A 88 -0.44 5.29 -5.95
N VAL A 89 -0.82 5.63 -7.18
CA VAL A 89 0.11 6.05 -8.22
C VAL A 89 -0.40 7.39 -8.75
N ASP A 90 0.50 8.36 -8.84
CA ASP A 90 0.17 9.66 -9.40
C ASP A 90 -0.50 9.48 -10.75
N PRO A 91 -1.70 10.05 -10.97
CA PRO A 91 -2.42 9.86 -12.23
C PRO A 91 -1.62 10.25 -13.47
N ASP A 92 -0.68 11.18 -13.35
CA ASP A 92 0.15 11.61 -14.47
C ASP A 92 1.18 10.55 -14.87
N TYR A 93 1.34 9.51 -14.05
CA TYR A 93 2.32 8.45 -14.25
C TYR A 93 1.68 7.08 -14.40
N ARG A 94 0.38 7.02 -14.64
CA ARG A 94 -0.34 5.76 -14.84
C ARG A 94 0.05 5.10 -16.15
N HIS A 95 -0.26 3.80 -16.26
CA HIS A 95 0.02 2.97 -17.44
C HIS A 95 1.52 2.81 -17.73
N LYS A 96 2.35 2.95 -16.69
CA LYS A 96 3.80 2.76 -16.78
C LYS A 96 4.28 1.60 -15.90
N GLY A 97 3.35 0.81 -15.36
CA GLY A 97 3.69 -0.36 -14.55
C GLY A 97 4.15 -0.04 -13.13
N ILE A 98 3.97 1.19 -12.66
CA ILE A 98 4.45 1.58 -11.32
C ILE A 98 3.68 0.85 -10.22
N GLY A 99 2.36 0.73 -10.35
CA GLY A 99 1.55 0.02 -9.36
C GLY A 99 1.95 -1.44 -9.24
N GLU A 100 2.15 -2.11 -10.39
CA GLU A 100 2.61 -3.50 -10.42
C GLU A 100 3.99 -3.63 -9.78
N LYS A 101 4.89 -2.70 -10.08
CA LYS A 101 6.23 -2.71 -9.50
C LYS A 101 6.18 -2.54 -7.97
N LEU A 102 5.32 -1.62 -7.50
CA LEU A 102 5.12 -1.43 -6.06
C LEU A 102 4.60 -2.71 -5.40
N ILE A 103 3.60 -3.36 -5.99
CA ILE A 103 3.05 -4.60 -5.45
C ILE A 103 4.13 -5.69 -5.40
N ASN A 104 4.89 -5.86 -6.48
CA ASN A 104 5.92 -6.90 -6.54
C ASN A 104 7.01 -6.68 -5.49
N GLU A 105 7.46 -5.45 -5.34
CA GLU A 105 8.47 -5.13 -4.33
C GLU A 105 7.91 -5.25 -2.92
N PHE A 106 6.66 -4.87 -2.71
CA PHE A 106 5.97 -5.02 -1.44
C PHE A 106 5.89 -6.50 -1.04
N ILE A 107 5.48 -7.36 -1.97
CA ILE A 107 5.40 -8.80 -1.74
C ILE A 107 6.78 -9.37 -1.41
N ASN A 108 7.80 -8.99 -2.18
CA ASN A 108 9.16 -9.49 -1.94
C ASN A 108 9.68 -9.04 -0.58
N HIS A 109 9.45 -7.79 -0.22
CA HIS A 109 9.87 -7.25 1.06
C HIS A 109 9.20 -8.00 2.23
N LEU A 110 7.90 -8.20 2.15
CA LEU A 110 7.16 -8.91 3.18
C LEU A 110 7.55 -10.38 3.26
N ARG A 111 7.78 -11.01 2.11
CA ARG A 111 8.25 -12.39 2.08
C ARG A 111 9.58 -12.54 2.82
N ASN A 112 10.48 -11.56 2.66
CA ASN A 112 11.76 -11.56 3.37
C ASN A 112 11.59 -11.35 4.87
N LEU A 113 10.46 -10.79 5.31
CA LEU A 113 10.13 -10.65 6.73
C LEU A 113 9.38 -11.86 7.29
N GLY A 114 9.17 -12.91 6.48
CA GLY A 114 8.49 -14.13 6.91
C GLY A 114 6.99 -14.12 6.71
N VAL A 115 6.45 -13.12 6.04
CA VAL A 115 5.01 -13.02 5.77
C VAL A 115 4.61 -14.07 4.73
N LYS A 116 3.51 -14.76 4.97
CA LYS A 116 3.00 -15.80 4.08
C LYS A 116 1.72 -15.42 3.37
N LYS A 117 1.02 -14.41 3.87
CA LYS A 117 -0.27 -14.01 3.31
C LYS A 117 -0.48 -12.51 3.47
N ILE A 118 -0.98 -11.86 2.43
CA ILE A 118 -1.29 -10.44 2.44
C ILE A 118 -2.80 -10.30 2.22
N ASN A 119 -3.44 -9.50 3.05
CA ASN A 119 -4.86 -9.20 2.95
C ASN A 119 -5.06 -7.72 2.62
N THR A 120 -6.13 -7.43 1.90
CA THR A 120 -6.53 -6.04 1.65
C THR A 120 -8.05 -6.00 1.54
N LEU A 121 -8.61 -4.82 1.79
CA LEU A 121 -10.05 -4.59 1.64
C LEU A 121 -10.27 -3.69 0.44
N VAL A 122 -11.21 -4.08 -0.41
CA VAL A 122 -11.54 -3.37 -1.64
C VAL A 122 -13.04 -3.19 -1.71
N ASP A 123 -13.48 -1.97 -2.05
CA ASP A 123 -14.89 -1.74 -2.34
C ASP A 123 -15.27 -2.58 -3.56
N ARG A 124 -16.29 -3.40 -3.39
CA ARG A 124 -16.77 -4.29 -4.47
C ARG A 124 -17.12 -3.50 -5.74
N ASN A 125 -17.56 -2.27 -5.59
CA ASN A 125 -17.99 -1.43 -6.71
C ASN A 125 -16.84 -0.67 -7.37
N ASP A 126 -15.63 -0.73 -6.80
CA ASP A 126 -14.45 -0.13 -7.42
C ASP A 126 -13.84 -1.11 -8.41
N SER A 127 -14.37 -1.09 -9.64
CA SER A 127 -13.97 -2.06 -10.66
C SER A 127 -12.51 -1.92 -11.09
N GLN A 128 -11.98 -0.71 -11.08
CA GLN A 128 -10.57 -0.49 -11.44
C GLN A 128 -9.63 -1.12 -10.42
N LEU A 129 -9.93 -0.90 -9.14
CA LEU A 129 -9.12 -1.44 -8.06
C LEU A 129 -9.25 -2.96 -7.98
N MET A 130 -10.47 -3.47 -8.15
CA MET A 130 -10.71 -4.91 -8.20
C MET A 130 -9.90 -5.55 -9.34
N HIS A 131 -9.91 -4.94 -10.52
CA HIS A 131 -9.15 -5.43 -11.65
C HIS A 131 -7.64 -5.39 -11.37
N PHE A 132 -7.17 -4.30 -10.78
CA PHE A 132 -5.75 -4.16 -10.43
C PHE A 132 -5.29 -5.29 -9.51
N PHE A 133 -6.02 -5.54 -8.43
CA PHE A 133 -5.63 -6.58 -7.49
C PHE A 133 -5.76 -7.97 -8.09
N SER A 134 -6.81 -8.22 -8.87
CA SER A 134 -6.99 -9.49 -9.57
C SER A 134 -5.83 -9.76 -10.54
N SER A 135 -5.40 -8.73 -11.28
CA SER A 135 -4.28 -8.84 -12.20
C SER A 135 -2.95 -9.12 -11.48
N ASN A 136 -2.88 -8.79 -10.21
CA ASN A 136 -1.70 -9.03 -9.38
C ASN A 136 -1.90 -10.24 -8.47
N GLN A 137 -2.81 -11.14 -8.84
CA GLN A 137 -3.02 -12.44 -8.22
C GLN A 137 -3.65 -12.40 -6.81
N PHE A 138 -4.35 -11.32 -6.51
CA PHE A 138 -5.20 -11.29 -5.33
C PHE A 138 -6.58 -11.84 -5.71
N SER A 139 -7.18 -12.58 -4.81
CA SER A 139 -8.52 -13.14 -5.01
C SER A 139 -9.29 -13.11 -3.70
N PRO A 140 -10.62 -13.17 -3.76
CA PRO A 140 -11.42 -13.21 -2.52
C PRO A 140 -10.98 -14.36 -1.61
N SER A 141 -10.86 -14.07 -0.32
CA SER A 141 -10.49 -15.09 0.66
C SER A 141 -11.59 -16.17 0.74
N LYS A 142 -11.16 -17.42 0.86
CA LYS A 142 -12.06 -18.55 1.03
C LYS A 142 -12.34 -18.87 2.49
N THR A 143 -11.59 -18.24 3.40
CA THR A 143 -11.66 -18.58 4.83
C THR A 143 -12.04 -17.41 5.72
N ILE A 144 -11.85 -16.17 5.25
CA ILE A 144 -12.07 -14.96 6.04
C ILE A 144 -13.08 -14.08 5.32
N ILE A 145 -14.09 -13.62 6.04
CA ILE A 145 -15.08 -12.69 5.50
C ILE A 145 -15.14 -11.46 6.41
N ASN A 146 -15.52 -10.34 5.83
CA ASN A 146 -15.78 -9.12 6.56
C ASN A 146 -17.23 -9.13 7.01
N LEU A 147 -17.47 -9.00 8.33
CA LEU A 147 -18.82 -8.85 8.88
C LEU A 147 -19.01 -7.41 9.29
N GLU A 148 -20.17 -6.85 8.93
CA GLU A 148 -20.48 -5.47 9.28
C GLU A 148 -21.90 -5.33 9.77
N ARG A 149 -22.17 -4.27 10.51
CA ARG A 149 -23.49 -3.95 11.02
C ARG A 149 -23.69 -2.44 10.95
N SER A 150 -24.77 -2.03 10.34
CA SER A 150 -25.16 -0.61 10.31
C SER A 150 -25.68 -0.18 11.69
N LEU A 151 -25.32 1.02 12.10
CA LEU A 151 -25.71 1.56 13.40
C LEU A 151 -26.74 2.67 13.24
#